data_bc4e4ea69893974fa8f6c07d4c13919f
#
_entry.id   bc4e4ea69893974fa8f6c07d4c13919f
#
_cell.length_a   1.000
_cell.length_b   1.000
_cell.length_c   1.000
_cell.angle_alpha   90.00
_cell.angle_beta   90.00
_cell.angle_gamma   90.00
#
_symmetry.space_group_name_H-M   'P 1'
#
loop_
_entity.id
_entity.type
_entity.pdbx_description
1 polymer ?
#
loop_
_entity_poly.entity_id
_entity_poly.type
_entity_poly.pdbx_seq_one_letter_code
_entity_poly.pdbx_strand_id
1 'polypeptide(L)'
;MLSTILTKSFSKDTALLILRVITGTVLIHHGYEKLANIENFADAFVRPLHLPFPIFLSYIAAFSEIGGSWLLIIGLATRFGALAIVGTISVAIYHALVTSGFNIFLLELLLLYFASATSIALTGPGNFSLDEVIIRILKSEEEEEIISSTKSKSPKEVEIKEDTSKGGLFQFLQANILSDTSS
;
A
#
# COMPACT_ATOMS: atom_id res chain seq x y z
N MET A 1 27.77 21.62 9.77
CA MET A 1 27.82 20.16 9.99
C MET A 1 26.67 19.65 10.86
N LEU A 2 26.39 20.24 12.03
CA LEU A 2 25.28 19.85 12.90
C LEU A 2 23.91 20.08 12.24
N SER A 3 23.72 21.18 11.54
CA SER A 3 22.49 21.47 10.79
C SER A 3 22.19 20.45 9.69
N THR A 4 23.21 19.95 9.01
CA THR A 4 23.08 18.95 7.96
C THR A 4 22.67 17.58 8.50
N ILE A 5 23.11 17.24 9.71
CA ILE A 5 22.70 15.98 10.37
C ILE A 5 21.23 16.07 10.83
N LEU A 6 20.81 17.22 11.35
CA LEU A 6 19.44 17.45 11.83
C LEU A 6 18.40 17.57 10.69
N THR A 7 18.84 18.01 9.49
CA THR A 7 17.93 18.17 8.34
C THR A 7 17.99 17.03 7.33
N LYS A 8 18.98 16.12 7.44
CA LYS A 8 19.06 14.95 6.58
C LYS A 8 17.97 13.98 6.97
N SER A 9 16.83 14.08 6.30
CA SER A 9 15.73 13.12 6.46
C SER A 9 16.28 11.71 6.25
N PHE A 10 16.18 10.87 7.27
CA PHE A 10 16.31 9.42 7.10
C PHE A 10 15.38 9.03 5.97
N SER A 11 15.83 8.18 5.04
CA SER A 11 14.98 7.77 3.91
C SER A 11 13.62 7.32 4.45
N LYS A 12 12.53 7.89 3.94
CA LYS A 12 11.16 7.51 4.32
C LYS A 12 10.95 6.01 4.21
N ASP A 13 11.59 5.41 3.22
CA ASP A 13 11.53 3.97 2.96
C ASP A 13 12.17 3.14 4.06
N THR A 14 13.29 3.59 4.61
CA THR A 14 13.93 2.92 5.76
C THR A 14 13.05 3.00 7.00
N ALA A 15 12.44 4.15 7.27
CA ALA A 15 11.53 4.31 8.39
C ALA A 15 10.30 3.40 8.25
N LEU A 16 9.73 3.30 7.04
CA LEU A 16 8.62 2.40 6.74
C LEU A 16 9.01 0.92 6.89
N LEU A 17 10.19 0.54 6.41
CA LEU A 17 10.71 -0.82 6.59
C LEU A 17 10.79 -1.18 8.08
N ILE A 18 11.42 -0.33 8.89
CA ILE A 18 11.55 -0.53 10.34
C ILE A 18 10.17 -0.64 10.99
N LEU A 19 9.25 0.28 10.67
CA LEU A 19 7.89 0.29 11.21
C LEU A 19 7.15 -1.02 10.89
N ARG A 20 7.20 -1.49 9.64
CA ARG A 20 6.55 -2.74 9.20
C ARG A 20 7.12 -3.95 9.93
N VAL A 21 8.45 -4.06 9.95
CA VAL A 21 9.12 -5.22 10.56
C VAL A 21 8.84 -5.28 12.07
N ILE A 22 8.97 -4.17 12.78
CA ILE A 22 8.68 -4.15 14.22
C ILE A 22 7.20 -4.44 14.48
N THR A 23 6.29 -3.74 13.80
CA THR A 23 4.83 -3.93 14.00
C THR A 23 4.44 -5.38 13.68
N GLY A 24 4.89 -5.94 12.56
CA GLY A 24 4.60 -7.31 12.19
C GLY A 24 5.19 -8.32 13.17
N THR A 25 6.44 -8.16 13.59
CA THR A 25 7.11 -9.11 14.52
C THR A 25 6.44 -9.15 15.88
N VAL A 26 6.01 -8.00 16.40
CA VAL A 26 5.33 -7.95 17.70
C VAL A 26 3.91 -8.52 17.60
N LEU A 27 3.14 -8.17 16.57
CA LEU A 27 1.76 -8.63 16.41
C LEU A 27 1.63 -10.12 16.07
N ILE A 28 2.59 -10.70 15.37
CA ILE A 28 2.54 -12.12 15.02
C ILE A 28 2.49 -13.01 16.28
N HIS A 29 3.18 -12.61 17.34
CA HIS A 29 3.15 -13.29 18.62
C HIS A 29 1.73 -13.34 19.21
N HIS A 30 1.03 -12.21 19.22
CA HIS A 30 -0.36 -12.14 19.69
C HIS A 30 -1.32 -13.01 18.87
N GLY A 31 -1.11 -13.11 17.57
CA GLY A 31 -1.89 -14.00 16.72
C GLY A 31 -1.69 -15.48 17.07
N TYR A 32 -0.45 -15.91 17.30
CA TYR A 32 -0.16 -17.29 17.72
C TYR A 32 -0.68 -17.62 19.14
N GLU A 33 -0.62 -16.68 20.07
CA GLU A 33 -1.22 -16.85 21.41
C GLU A 33 -2.72 -17.10 21.34
N LYS A 34 -3.45 -16.33 20.51
CA LYS A 34 -4.88 -16.53 20.27
C LYS A 34 -5.17 -17.91 19.69
N LEU A 35 -4.37 -18.32 18.69
CA LEU A 35 -4.54 -19.60 18.02
C LEU A 35 -4.28 -20.79 18.96
N ALA A 36 -3.30 -20.67 19.87
CA ALA A 36 -2.96 -21.69 20.82
C ALA A 36 -4.07 -21.97 21.85
N ASN A 37 -4.89 -20.96 22.16
CA ASN A 37 -5.97 -21.03 23.16
C ASN A 37 -7.25 -20.42 22.63
N ILE A 38 -7.73 -20.87 21.48
CA ILE A 38 -8.81 -20.24 20.71
C ILE A 38 -10.14 -20.18 21.48
N GLU A 39 -10.48 -21.22 22.25
CA GLU A 39 -11.71 -21.25 23.04
C GLU A 39 -11.65 -20.21 24.16
N ASN A 40 -10.55 -20.17 24.90
CA ASN A 40 -10.35 -19.18 25.97
C ASN A 40 -10.36 -17.76 25.40
N PHE A 41 -9.78 -17.55 24.22
CA PHE A 41 -9.83 -16.26 23.55
C PHE A 41 -11.28 -15.90 23.15
N ALA A 42 -12.04 -16.84 22.60
CA ALA A 42 -13.43 -16.60 22.24
C ALA A 42 -14.29 -16.26 23.47
N ASP A 43 -14.07 -16.95 24.58
CA ASP A 43 -14.82 -16.73 25.83
C ASP A 43 -14.49 -15.38 26.47
N ALA A 44 -13.22 -15.01 26.44
CA ALA A 44 -12.77 -13.77 27.07
C ALA A 44 -13.04 -12.51 26.23
N PHE A 45 -12.98 -12.60 24.90
CA PHE A 45 -12.95 -11.42 24.03
C PHE A 45 -14.08 -11.32 23.02
N VAL A 46 -14.65 -12.45 22.55
CA VAL A 46 -15.67 -12.42 21.49
C VAL A 46 -17.08 -12.59 22.05
N ARG A 47 -17.29 -13.53 22.95
CA ARG A 47 -18.62 -13.77 23.58
C ARG A 47 -19.15 -12.56 24.36
N PRO A 48 -18.34 -11.80 25.11
CA PRO A 48 -18.81 -10.60 25.79
C PRO A 48 -19.37 -9.52 24.85
N LEU A 49 -18.96 -9.54 23.57
CA LEU A 49 -19.51 -8.64 22.56
C LEU A 49 -20.82 -9.12 21.93
N HIS A 50 -21.32 -10.28 22.35
CA HIS A 50 -22.55 -10.92 21.82
C HIS A 50 -22.52 -11.13 20.30
N LEU A 51 -21.31 -11.31 19.72
CA LEU A 51 -21.13 -11.56 18.29
C LEU A 51 -21.52 -13.00 17.93
N PRO A 52 -22.10 -13.22 16.73
CA PRO A 52 -22.42 -14.56 16.26
C PRO A 52 -21.13 -15.35 15.97
N PHE A 53 -21.21 -16.67 16.11
CA PHE A 53 -20.12 -17.59 15.78
C PHE A 53 -18.75 -17.24 16.43
N PRO A 54 -18.69 -17.15 17.79
CA PRO A 54 -17.51 -16.63 18.49
C PRO A 54 -16.22 -17.36 18.17
N ILE A 55 -16.23 -18.68 18.08
CA ILE A 55 -15.05 -19.48 17.73
C ILE A 55 -14.56 -19.15 16.32
N PHE A 56 -15.46 -19.06 15.34
CA PHE A 56 -15.09 -18.72 13.96
C PHE A 56 -14.48 -17.32 13.87
N LEU A 57 -15.08 -16.33 14.54
CA LEU A 57 -14.53 -14.97 14.58
C LEU A 57 -13.18 -14.90 15.29
N SER A 58 -12.95 -15.76 16.29
CA SER A 58 -11.66 -15.89 16.96
C SER A 58 -10.57 -16.40 16.01
N TYR A 59 -10.88 -17.37 15.16
CA TYR A 59 -9.97 -17.82 14.11
C TYR A 59 -9.69 -16.71 13.09
N ILE A 60 -10.72 -15.97 12.65
CA ILE A 60 -10.52 -14.82 11.75
C ILE A 60 -9.57 -13.81 12.39
N ALA A 61 -9.75 -13.47 13.67
CA ALA A 61 -8.88 -12.54 14.38
C ALA A 61 -7.44 -13.06 14.45
N ALA A 62 -7.23 -14.31 14.82
CA ALA A 62 -5.90 -14.92 14.91
C ALA A 62 -5.21 -14.95 13.54
N PHE A 63 -5.88 -15.42 12.49
CA PHE A 63 -5.31 -15.48 11.14
C PHE A 63 -5.10 -14.11 10.51
N SER A 64 -5.94 -13.12 10.82
CA SER A 64 -5.75 -11.73 10.37
C SER A 64 -4.47 -11.14 10.98
N GLU A 65 -4.19 -11.40 12.25
CA GLU A 65 -2.95 -10.94 12.87
C GLU A 65 -1.73 -11.70 12.37
N ILE A 66 -1.77 -13.03 12.29
CA ILE A 66 -0.65 -13.83 11.79
C ILE A 66 -0.38 -13.50 10.33
N GLY A 67 -1.39 -13.60 9.47
CA GLY A 67 -1.27 -13.36 8.04
C GLY A 67 -0.90 -11.90 7.74
N GLY A 68 -1.60 -10.95 8.38
CA GLY A 68 -1.30 -9.53 8.26
C GLY A 68 0.14 -9.21 8.67
N SER A 69 0.62 -9.79 9.78
CA SER A 69 1.99 -9.61 10.26
C SER A 69 3.02 -10.12 9.25
N TRP A 70 2.83 -11.32 8.69
CA TRP A 70 3.71 -11.83 7.65
C TRP A 70 3.72 -10.95 6.41
N LEU A 71 2.55 -10.48 5.97
CA LEU A 71 2.45 -9.57 4.83
C LEU A 71 3.20 -8.26 5.09
N LEU A 72 3.14 -7.72 6.31
CA LEU A 72 3.87 -6.52 6.70
C LEU A 72 5.39 -6.75 6.69
N ILE A 73 5.86 -7.83 7.31
CA ILE A 73 7.30 -8.14 7.42
C ILE A 73 7.92 -8.29 6.03
N ILE A 74 7.29 -9.09 5.17
CA ILE A 74 7.77 -9.37 3.81
C ILE A 74 7.57 -8.16 2.89
N GLY A 75 6.54 -7.36 3.16
CA GLY A 75 6.16 -6.23 2.31
C GLY A 75 5.41 -6.66 1.05
N LEU A 76 4.61 -7.72 1.15
CA LEU A 76 3.76 -8.24 0.08
C LEU A 76 2.30 -7.94 0.41
N ALA A 77 1.55 -7.40 -0.55
CA ALA A 77 0.17 -6.95 -0.32
C ALA A 77 0.03 -6.16 1.01
N THR A 78 1.01 -5.31 1.28
CA THR A 78 1.23 -4.64 2.56
C THR A 78 0.00 -3.90 3.07
N ARG A 79 -0.72 -3.22 2.17
CA ARG A 79 -1.94 -2.47 2.54
C ARG A 79 -3.05 -3.40 3.04
N PHE A 80 -3.23 -4.57 2.40
CA PHE A 80 -4.22 -5.55 2.84
C PHE A 80 -3.87 -6.14 4.20
N GLY A 81 -2.59 -6.50 4.42
CA GLY A 81 -2.11 -6.96 5.71
C GLY A 81 -2.33 -5.93 6.81
N ALA A 82 -1.99 -4.67 6.55
CA ALA A 82 -2.20 -3.57 7.48
C ALA A 82 -3.69 -3.34 7.79
N LEU A 83 -4.58 -3.37 6.79
CA LEU A 83 -6.02 -3.22 6.98
C LEU A 83 -6.63 -4.38 7.79
N ALA A 84 -6.18 -5.62 7.57
CA ALA A 84 -6.61 -6.77 8.35
C ALA A 84 -6.27 -6.57 9.85
N ILE A 85 -5.05 -6.10 10.14
CA ILE A 85 -4.61 -5.77 11.50
C ILE A 85 -5.44 -4.61 12.07
N VAL A 86 -5.64 -3.53 11.32
CA VAL A 86 -6.48 -2.39 11.75
C VAL A 86 -7.87 -2.87 12.13
N GLY A 87 -8.50 -3.74 11.33
CA GLY A 87 -9.81 -4.32 11.62
C GLY A 87 -9.82 -5.08 12.95
N THR A 88 -8.86 -5.98 13.15
CA THR A 88 -8.77 -6.79 14.37
C THR A 88 -8.50 -5.92 15.61
N ILE A 89 -7.57 -4.97 15.53
CA ILE A 89 -7.27 -4.07 16.65
C ILE A 89 -8.45 -3.13 16.96
N SER A 90 -9.22 -2.70 15.94
CA SER A 90 -10.44 -1.91 16.15
C SER A 90 -11.47 -2.65 17.02
N VAL A 91 -11.66 -3.95 16.74
CA VAL A 91 -12.54 -4.80 17.56
C VAL A 91 -11.98 -4.96 18.97
N ALA A 92 -10.66 -5.12 19.13
CA ALA A 92 -10.02 -5.20 20.43
C ALA A 92 -10.17 -3.90 21.25
N ILE A 93 -10.05 -2.73 20.62
CA ILE A 93 -10.30 -1.43 21.25
C ILE A 93 -11.76 -1.33 21.68
N TYR A 94 -12.70 -1.69 20.81
CA TYR A 94 -14.13 -1.69 21.13
C TYR A 94 -14.44 -2.61 22.32
N HIS A 95 -13.89 -3.83 22.31
CA HIS A 95 -14.03 -4.77 23.43
C HIS A 95 -13.50 -4.16 24.74
N ALA A 96 -12.30 -3.58 24.71
CA ALA A 96 -11.68 -2.98 25.91
C ALA A 96 -12.57 -1.87 26.49
N LEU A 97 -13.15 -1.00 25.65
CA LEU A 97 -14.03 0.08 26.08
C LEU A 97 -15.34 -0.42 26.68
N VAL A 98 -15.94 -1.47 26.10
CA VAL A 98 -17.22 -2.01 26.54
C VAL A 98 -17.10 -2.83 27.83
N THR A 99 -16.02 -3.61 27.96
CA THR A 99 -15.85 -4.55 29.10
C THR A 99 -15.12 -3.96 30.29
N SER A 100 -14.10 -3.13 30.04
CA SER A 100 -13.22 -2.58 31.09
C SER A 100 -13.40 -1.07 31.29
N GLY A 101 -14.25 -0.43 30.49
CA GLY A 101 -14.38 1.03 30.46
C GLY A 101 -13.09 1.71 29.97
N PHE A 102 -12.93 2.98 30.31
CA PHE A 102 -11.72 3.73 29.94
C PHE A 102 -10.55 3.35 30.86
N ASN A 103 -9.72 2.42 30.38
CA ASN A 103 -8.47 2.02 31.05
C ASN A 103 -7.31 2.38 30.12
N ILE A 104 -6.56 3.43 30.49
CA ILE A 104 -5.46 3.95 29.66
C ILE A 104 -4.36 2.93 29.45
N PHE A 105 -4.01 2.13 30.45
CA PHE A 105 -2.94 1.11 30.37
C PHE A 105 -3.25 0.00 29.37
N LEU A 106 -4.54 -0.34 29.21
CA LEU A 106 -4.97 -1.31 28.20
C LEU A 106 -5.07 -0.67 26.82
N LEU A 107 -5.55 0.56 26.75
CA LEU A 107 -5.79 1.25 25.48
C LEU A 107 -4.52 1.77 24.82
N GLU A 108 -3.50 2.18 25.58
CA GLU A 108 -2.26 2.75 25.01
C GLU A 108 -1.56 1.82 24.03
N LEU A 109 -1.45 0.53 24.37
CA LEU A 109 -0.84 -0.47 23.50
C LEU A 109 -1.68 -0.74 22.24
N LEU A 110 -3.00 -0.87 22.42
CA LEU A 110 -3.93 -1.08 21.30
C LEU A 110 -3.93 0.12 20.35
N LEU A 111 -3.94 1.33 20.88
CA LEU A 111 -3.88 2.57 20.08
C LEU A 111 -2.54 2.70 19.34
N LEU A 112 -1.43 2.29 19.96
CA LEU A 112 -0.12 2.29 19.32
C LEU A 112 -0.09 1.32 18.12
N TYR A 113 -0.61 0.11 18.27
CA TYR A 113 -0.72 -0.84 17.17
C TYR A 113 -1.69 -0.34 16.08
N PHE A 114 -2.83 0.22 16.49
CA PHE A 114 -3.77 0.82 15.56
C PHE A 114 -3.14 1.94 14.75
N ALA A 115 -2.44 2.87 15.39
CA ALA A 115 -1.77 3.98 14.73
C ALA A 115 -0.67 3.50 13.78
N SER A 116 0.16 2.53 14.22
CA SER A 116 1.22 1.95 13.40
C SER A 116 0.67 1.26 12.15
N ALA A 117 -0.32 0.37 12.31
CA ALA A 117 -0.95 -0.33 11.20
C ALA A 117 -1.69 0.63 10.24
N THR A 118 -2.40 1.63 10.79
CA THR A 118 -3.06 2.67 9.98
C THR A 118 -2.04 3.49 9.19
N SER A 119 -0.92 3.88 9.81
CA SER A 119 0.15 4.61 9.12
C SER A 119 0.71 3.80 7.96
N ILE A 120 0.93 2.49 8.13
CA ILE A 120 1.39 1.59 7.06
C ILE A 120 0.33 1.46 5.95
N ALA A 121 -0.95 1.32 6.31
CA ALA A 121 -2.04 1.21 5.33
C ALA A 121 -2.13 2.46 4.44
N LEU A 122 -1.95 3.65 5.02
CA LEU A 122 -2.02 4.94 4.32
C LEU A 122 -0.77 5.20 3.47
N THR A 123 0.42 5.00 4.03
CA THR A 123 1.70 5.28 3.35
C THR A 123 2.05 4.22 2.31
N GLY A 124 1.63 2.98 2.53
CA GLY A 124 1.93 1.86 1.66
C GLY A 124 3.26 1.16 1.99
N PRO A 125 3.75 0.29 1.07
CA PRO A 125 4.85 -0.62 1.33
C PRO A 125 6.24 0.04 1.43
N GLY A 126 6.47 1.17 0.75
CA GLY A 126 7.80 1.77 0.58
C GLY A 126 8.70 0.99 -0.39
N ASN A 127 9.84 1.59 -0.77
CA ASN A 127 10.75 1.03 -1.78
C ASN A 127 11.42 -0.30 -1.37
N PHE A 128 11.55 -0.57 -0.08
CA PHE A 128 12.11 -1.83 0.45
C PHE A 128 11.01 -2.86 0.71
N SER A 129 10.25 -3.23 -0.32
CA SER A 129 9.13 -4.17 -0.23
C SER A 129 9.07 -5.07 -1.45
N LEU A 130 8.51 -6.27 -1.30
CA LEU A 130 8.22 -7.14 -2.44
C LEU A 130 7.18 -6.54 -3.37
N ASP A 131 6.22 -5.77 -2.87
CA ASP A 131 5.24 -5.05 -3.68
C ASP A 131 5.94 -4.15 -4.71
N GLU A 132 6.97 -3.41 -4.29
CA GLU A 132 7.72 -2.51 -5.16
C GLU A 132 8.57 -3.28 -6.18
N VAL A 133 9.18 -4.39 -5.79
CA VAL A 133 9.94 -5.26 -6.70
C VAL A 133 9.03 -5.79 -7.81
N ILE A 134 7.85 -6.28 -7.46
CA ILE A 134 6.86 -6.79 -8.42
C ILE A 134 6.42 -5.67 -9.38
N ILE A 135 6.10 -4.49 -8.86
CA ILE A 135 5.69 -3.34 -9.69
C ILE A 135 6.79 -2.94 -10.68
N ARG A 136 8.06 -2.97 -10.26
CA ARG A 136 9.19 -2.64 -11.15
C ARG A 136 9.36 -3.66 -12.26
N ILE A 137 9.21 -4.95 -11.94
CA ILE A 137 9.27 -6.02 -12.95
C ILE A 137 8.15 -5.85 -13.99
N LEU A 138 6.91 -5.66 -13.53
CA LEU A 138 5.77 -5.48 -14.43
C LEU A 138 5.92 -4.25 -15.34
N LYS A 139 6.44 -3.14 -14.80
CA LYS A 139 6.70 -1.93 -15.60
C LYS A 139 7.80 -2.15 -16.65
N SER A 140 8.85 -2.90 -16.32
CA SER A 140 9.91 -3.18 -17.30
C SER A 140 9.41 -4.04 -18.45
N GLU A 141 8.54 -5.02 -18.18
CA GLU A 141 7.92 -5.84 -19.23
C GLU A 141 6.99 -4.99 -20.14
N GLU A 142 6.20 -4.09 -19.55
CA GLU A 142 5.32 -3.19 -20.29
C GLU A 142 6.12 -2.22 -21.20
N GLU A 143 7.22 -1.68 -20.70
CA GLU A 143 8.12 -0.81 -21.48
C GLU A 143 8.78 -1.56 -22.66
N GLU A 144 9.23 -2.80 -22.45
CA GLU A 144 9.78 -3.65 -23.52
C GLU A 144 8.72 -3.96 -24.59
N GLU A 145 7.49 -4.26 -24.20
CA GLU A 145 6.40 -4.51 -25.14
C GLU A 145 6.05 -3.28 -25.97
N ILE A 146 6.00 -2.10 -25.35
CA ILE A 146 5.78 -0.83 -26.05
C ILE A 146 6.90 -0.55 -27.04
N ILE A 147 8.17 -0.73 -26.65
CA ILE A 147 9.33 -0.52 -27.52
C ILE A 147 9.30 -1.51 -28.70
N SER A 148 8.98 -2.76 -28.46
CA SER A 148 8.90 -3.80 -29.51
C SER A 148 7.77 -3.50 -30.51
N SER A 149 6.62 -3.07 -30.02
CA SER A 149 5.46 -2.71 -30.86
C SER A 149 5.72 -1.44 -31.69
N THR A 150 6.45 -0.49 -31.13
CA THR A 150 6.85 0.74 -31.84
C THR A 150 7.90 0.45 -32.91
N LYS A 151 8.83 -0.46 -32.65
CA LYS A 151 9.84 -0.88 -33.60
C LYS A 151 9.27 -1.73 -34.76
N SER A 152 8.17 -2.42 -34.53
CA SER A 152 7.43 -3.19 -35.55
C SER A 152 6.62 -2.33 -36.51
N LYS A 153 6.24 -1.09 -36.11
CA LYS A 153 5.63 -0.13 -37.03
C LYS A 153 6.71 0.46 -37.92
N SER A 154 6.69 0.06 -39.19
CA SER A 154 7.68 0.39 -40.21
C SER A 154 7.96 1.91 -40.28
N PRO A 155 9.22 2.33 -40.47
CA PRO A 155 9.63 3.73 -40.63
C PRO A 155 8.86 4.50 -41.72
N LYS A 156 8.33 3.80 -42.72
CA LYS A 156 7.52 4.39 -43.80
C LYS A 156 6.20 5.03 -43.35
N GLU A 157 5.59 4.55 -42.27
CA GLU A 157 4.31 5.09 -41.80
C GLU A 157 4.46 6.41 -41.01
N VAL A 158 5.63 6.61 -40.40
CA VAL A 158 5.98 7.85 -39.68
C VAL A 158 6.35 8.95 -40.69
N GLU A 159 7.10 8.59 -41.73
CA GLU A 159 7.55 9.51 -42.79
C GLU A 159 6.39 10.05 -43.62
N ILE A 160 5.36 9.21 -43.93
CA ILE A 160 4.16 9.64 -44.66
C ILE A 160 3.32 10.63 -43.84
N LYS A 161 3.23 10.46 -42.50
CA LYS A 161 2.47 11.39 -41.64
C LYS A 161 3.19 12.74 -41.48
N GLU A 162 4.52 12.74 -41.46
CA GLU A 162 5.30 13.97 -41.31
C GLU A 162 5.34 14.77 -42.61
N ASP A 163 5.38 14.10 -43.76
CA ASP A 163 5.32 14.75 -45.09
C ASP A 163 3.94 15.32 -45.36
N THR A 164 2.85 14.62 -44.98
CA THR A 164 1.48 15.13 -45.11
C THR A 164 1.22 16.34 -44.21
N SER A 165 1.82 16.38 -43.01
CA SER A 165 1.71 17.52 -42.10
C SER A 165 2.49 18.74 -42.60
N LYS A 166 3.69 18.55 -43.15
CA LYS A 166 4.48 19.65 -43.72
C LYS A 166 3.87 20.21 -45.01
N GLY A 167 3.34 19.34 -45.85
CA GLY A 167 2.63 19.74 -47.09
C GLY A 167 1.39 20.57 -46.79
N GLY A 168 0.59 20.17 -45.81
CA GLY A 168 -0.61 20.93 -45.42
C GLY A 168 -0.30 22.28 -44.81
N LEU A 169 0.77 22.39 -43.98
CA LEU A 169 1.21 23.67 -43.42
C LEU A 169 1.75 24.62 -44.49
N PHE A 170 2.48 24.08 -45.49
CA PHE A 170 3.03 24.89 -46.59
C PHE A 170 1.94 25.44 -47.47
N GLN A 171 0.93 24.66 -47.81
CA GLN A 171 -0.25 25.14 -48.57
C GLN A 171 -1.06 26.18 -47.83
N PHE A 172 -1.24 26.02 -46.50
CA PHE A 172 -1.93 26.99 -45.65
C PHE A 172 -1.19 28.34 -45.58
N LEU A 173 0.12 28.33 -45.46
CA LEU A 173 0.97 29.53 -45.44
C LEU A 173 0.96 30.23 -46.79
N GLN A 174 1.02 29.51 -47.93
CA GLN A 174 0.96 30.08 -49.26
C GLN A 174 -0.43 30.73 -49.57
N ALA A 175 -1.52 30.13 -49.12
CA ALA A 175 -2.85 30.71 -49.30
C ALA A 175 -3.04 32.03 -48.54
N ASN A 176 -2.46 32.13 -47.33
CA ASN A 176 -2.52 33.35 -46.50
C ASN A 176 -1.64 34.50 -47.03
N ILE A 177 -0.48 34.18 -47.61
CA ILE A 177 0.41 35.22 -48.20
C ILE A 177 -0.19 35.85 -49.46
N LEU A 178 -0.91 35.07 -50.28
CA LEU A 178 -1.54 35.57 -51.50
C LEU A 178 -2.81 36.38 -51.22
N SER A 179 -3.46 36.22 -50.05
CA SER A 179 -4.63 37.02 -49.69
C SER A 179 -4.29 38.40 -49.17
N ASP A 180 -3.05 38.62 -48.69
CA ASP A 180 -2.59 39.87 -48.08
C ASP A 180 -1.98 40.85 -49.10
N THR A 181 -1.77 40.41 -50.37
CA THR A 181 -1.22 41.25 -51.46
C THR A 181 -2.26 41.82 -52.40
N SER A 182 -3.55 41.65 -52.12
CA SER A 182 -4.69 42.12 -52.96
C SER A 182 -5.61 43.14 -52.30
N SER A 183 -5.05 43.92 -51.32
CA SER A 183 -5.75 45.05 -50.70
C SER A 183 -5.01 46.35 -50.93
#